data_62dfde1585ab9450c4d85f7403b4a13c
#
_entry.id   62dfde1585ab9450c4d85f7403b4a13c
#
_cell.length_a   1.000
_cell.length_b   1.000
_cell.length_c   1.000
_cell.angle_alpha   90.00
_cell.angle_beta   90.00
_cell.angle_gamma   90.00
#
_symmetry.space_group_name_H-M   'P 1'
#
loop_
_entity.id
_entity.type
_entity.pdbx_description
1 polymer ?
#
loop_
_entity_poly.entity_id
_entity_poly.type
_entity_poly.pdbx_seq_one_letter_code
_entity_poly.pdbx_strand_id
1 'polypeptide(L)'
;MEHFNPILGSEPNGQKFITCGEIMLRLTPPNYEKIRMASAFEASYGGSEANIALALANLGVDSTFFSVVPNNSLGKSAVRWLRSNDVHCTPMILTEPDETPSNRLGTYYLETGYGIRASKVIYDRKHSAITEYDFSQVDLDALLEGYDWLHLSGITPALAPNCRSLILDMLKVAKKKGLTVSFDGNFRSTLWTWEEARDFCTECLPYVDVLLGIEPYHLWKDENDHSKGDWKDGVPLQPSYEQQDEIFQRFIERYPNLKCI
;
A
#
# COMPACT_ATOMS: atom_id res chain seq x y z
N MET A 1 -33.76 -14.29 -11.25
CA MET A 1 -32.52 -13.91 -10.54
C MET A 1 -31.37 -14.31 -11.45
N GLU A 2 -30.79 -13.35 -12.13
CA GLU A 2 -29.55 -13.57 -12.87
C GLU A 2 -28.47 -13.94 -11.85
N HIS A 3 -27.86 -15.07 -12.04
CA HIS A 3 -26.73 -15.50 -11.19
C HIS A 3 -25.56 -14.57 -11.47
N PHE A 4 -25.32 -13.63 -10.60
CA PHE A 4 -24.09 -12.83 -10.61
C PHE A 4 -22.91 -13.79 -10.41
N ASN A 5 -22.13 -13.98 -11.45
CA ASN A 5 -20.86 -14.69 -11.37
C ASN A 5 -19.75 -13.65 -11.30
N PRO A 6 -19.21 -13.34 -10.12
CA PRO A 6 -18.21 -12.29 -9.95
C PRO A 6 -16.87 -12.61 -10.62
N ILE A 7 -16.67 -13.87 -11.06
CA ILE A 7 -15.41 -14.33 -11.66
C ILE A 7 -15.48 -14.38 -13.20
N LEU A 8 -16.69 -14.55 -13.77
CA LEU A 8 -16.85 -14.81 -15.20
C LEU A 8 -17.88 -13.91 -15.91
N GLY A 9 -18.47 -12.95 -15.25
CA GLY A 9 -19.75 -12.45 -15.70
C GLY A 9 -19.90 -10.98 -16.05
N SER A 10 -18.91 -10.15 -15.95
CA SER A 10 -18.97 -8.81 -16.55
C SER A 10 -17.72 -8.59 -17.39
N GLU A 11 -17.92 -8.19 -18.64
CA GLU A 11 -16.88 -7.51 -19.38
C GLU A 11 -16.31 -6.42 -18.45
N PRO A 12 -14.96 -6.30 -18.35
CA PRO A 12 -14.36 -5.20 -17.60
C PRO A 12 -15.06 -3.91 -18.04
N ASN A 13 -15.58 -3.16 -17.10
CA ASN A 13 -16.30 -1.90 -17.40
C ASN A 13 -15.38 -0.82 -18.01
N GLY A 14 -14.17 -1.19 -18.43
CA GLY A 14 -13.16 -0.33 -19.01
C GLY A 14 -12.48 0.60 -18.01
N GLN A 15 -12.76 0.48 -16.71
CA GLN A 15 -12.10 1.29 -15.70
C GLN A 15 -10.63 0.88 -15.52
N LYS A 16 -9.77 1.87 -15.47
CA LYS A 16 -8.32 1.71 -15.31
C LYS A 16 -7.88 2.09 -13.92
N PHE A 17 -7.25 1.15 -13.25
CA PHE A 17 -6.69 1.32 -11.93
C PHE A 17 -5.19 1.57 -11.99
N ILE A 18 -4.71 2.49 -11.16
CA ILE A 18 -3.29 2.64 -10.84
C ILE A 18 -3.08 2.55 -9.34
N THR A 19 -2.05 1.81 -8.93
CA THR A 19 -1.58 1.75 -7.55
C THR A 19 -0.12 2.17 -7.47
N CYS A 20 0.30 2.74 -6.33
CA CYS A 20 1.68 3.19 -6.13
C CYS A 20 2.21 2.71 -4.78
N GLY A 21 3.36 2.06 -4.79
CA GLY A 21 4.01 1.60 -3.56
C GLY A 21 5.30 0.82 -3.78
N GLU A 22 5.82 0.21 -2.73
CA GLU A 22 7.02 -0.61 -2.82
C GLU A 22 6.70 -2.05 -3.19
N ILE A 23 7.47 -2.60 -4.14
CA ILE A 23 7.55 -4.04 -4.38
C ILE A 23 8.86 -4.56 -3.80
N MET A 24 8.77 -5.69 -3.07
CA MET A 24 9.92 -6.31 -2.41
C MET A 24 10.10 -7.75 -2.85
N LEU A 25 11.36 -8.21 -2.83
CA LEU A 25 11.69 -9.64 -2.90
C LEU A 25 11.30 -10.32 -1.58
N ARG A 26 10.46 -11.34 -1.64
CA ARG A 26 10.14 -12.22 -0.52
C ARG A 26 10.96 -13.51 -0.60
N LEU A 27 11.65 -13.81 0.49
CA LEU A 27 12.44 -15.03 0.65
C LEU A 27 11.81 -15.89 1.76
N THR A 28 11.38 -17.10 1.42
CA THR A 28 10.71 -18.02 2.34
C THR A 28 11.46 -19.35 2.39
N PRO A 29 11.89 -19.82 3.57
CA PRO A 29 12.45 -21.17 3.70
C PRO A 29 11.41 -22.23 3.26
N PRO A 30 11.79 -23.28 2.55
CA PRO A 30 10.89 -24.36 2.20
C PRO A 30 10.45 -25.16 3.43
N ASN A 31 9.39 -25.94 3.29
CA ASN A 31 8.96 -26.96 4.27
C ASN A 31 8.78 -26.44 5.71
N TYR A 32 8.36 -25.17 5.90
CA TYR A 32 8.21 -24.56 7.22
C TYR A 32 9.48 -24.50 8.05
N GLU A 33 10.65 -24.54 7.42
CA GLU A 33 11.93 -24.43 8.13
C GLU A 33 12.08 -23.06 8.80
N LYS A 34 12.86 -23.03 9.89
CA LYS A 34 13.27 -21.76 10.49
C LYS A 34 14.39 -21.15 9.64
N ILE A 35 14.37 -19.83 9.49
CA ILE A 35 15.41 -19.09 8.74
C ILE A 35 16.83 -19.50 9.18
N ARG A 36 17.07 -19.66 10.50
CA ARG A 36 18.37 -20.06 11.04
C ARG A 36 18.86 -21.46 10.63
N MET A 37 17.97 -22.29 10.09
CA MET A 37 18.26 -23.67 9.67
C MET A 37 18.19 -23.84 8.17
N ALA A 38 17.69 -22.83 7.46
CA ALA A 38 17.42 -22.91 6.03
C ALA A 38 18.72 -22.92 5.22
N SER A 39 18.86 -23.90 4.35
CA SER A 39 19.93 -23.99 3.35
C SER A 39 19.51 -23.40 1.98
N ALA A 40 18.22 -23.12 1.80
CA ALA A 40 17.64 -22.55 0.58
C ALA A 40 16.47 -21.63 0.91
N PHE A 41 16.13 -20.77 -0.04
CA PHE A 41 14.95 -19.92 0.02
C PHE A 41 14.19 -19.95 -1.31
N GLU A 42 12.89 -20.04 -1.23
CA GLU A 42 11.98 -19.79 -2.34
C GLU A 42 11.79 -18.29 -2.50
N ALA A 43 11.95 -17.81 -3.74
CA ALA A 43 11.83 -16.39 -4.06
C ALA A 43 10.45 -16.09 -4.67
N SER A 44 9.80 -15.06 -4.17
CA SER A 44 8.59 -14.48 -4.73
C SER A 44 8.60 -12.97 -4.50
N TYR A 45 7.56 -12.27 -4.93
CA TYR A 45 7.49 -10.82 -4.76
C TYR A 45 6.20 -10.44 -4.02
N GLY A 46 6.22 -9.27 -3.37
CA GLY A 46 5.05 -8.75 -2.67
C GLY A 46 5.26 -7.30 -2.20
N GLY A 47 4.17 -6.65 -1.98
CA GLY A 47 4.05 -5.28 -1.48
C GLY A 47 2.58 -4.99 -1.29
N SER A 48 2.19 -4.08 -0.42
CA SER A 48 0.77 -3.81 -0.16
C SER A 48 0.03 -3.47 -1.45
N GLU A 49 0.44 -2.42 -2.09
CA GLU A 49 -0.18 -1.88 -3.30
C GLU A 49 0.09 -2.78 -4.53
N ALA A 50 1.26 -3.45 -4.58
CA ALA A 50 1.56 -4.42 -5.61
C ALA A 50 0.63 -5.64 -5.54
N ASN A 51 0.28 -6.10 -4.33
CA ASN A 51 -0.68 -7.18 -4.13
C ASN A 51 -2.10 -6.78 -4.55
N ILE A 52 -2.49 -5.52 -4.34
CA ILE A 52 -3.78 -4.98 -4.83
C ILE A 52 -3.80 -4.96 -6.37
N ALA A 53 -2.73 -4.44 -6.99
CA ALA A 53 -2.62 -4.46 -8.46
C ALA A 53 -2.76 -5.88 -9.01
N LEU A 54 -2.07 -6.83 -8.39
CA LEU A 54 -2.12 -8.25 -8.77
C LEU A 54 -3.51 -8.85 -8.58
N ALA A 55 -4.17 -8.56 -7.45
CA ALA A 55 -5.52 -9.06 -7.19
C ALA A 55 -6.53 -8.52 -8.20
N LEU A 56 -6.45 -7.23 -8.53
CA LEU A 56 -7.30 -6.59 -9.53
C LEU A 56 -7.07 -7.19 -10.93
N ALA A 57 -5.81 -7.37 -11.34
CA ALA A 57 -5.50 -8.01 -12.62
C ALA A 57 -6.08 -9.44 -12.70
N ASN A 58 -5.93 -10.24 -11.64
CA ASN A 58 -6.52 -11.58 -11.55
C ASN A 58 -8.06 -11.59 -11.61
N LEU A 59 -8.70 -10.49 -11.24
CA LEU A 59 -10.16 -10.29 -11.37
C LEU A 59 -10.56 -9.70 -12.73
N GLY A 60 -9.62 -9.53 -13.65
CA GLY A 60 -9.87 -9.00 -15.00
C GLY A 60 -9.98 -7.47 -15.08
N VAL A 61 -9.54 -6.76 -14.05
CA VAL A 61 -9.50 -5.29 -14.05
C VAL A 61 -8.20 -4.81 -14.70
N ASP A 62 -8.28 -3.76 -15.54
CA ASP A 62 -7.10 -3.09 -16.12
C ASP A 62 -6.31 -2.42 -14.99
N SER A 63 -5.26 -3.08 -14.54
CA SER A 63 -4.50 -2.71 -13.34
C SER A 63 -3.06 -2.36 -13.66
N THR A 64 -2.64 -1.19 -13.19
CA THR A 64 -1.27 -0.66 -13.35
C THR A 64 -0.62 -0.51 -11.98
N PHE A 65 0.66 -0.83 -11.89
CA PHE A 65 1.47 -0.59 -10.71
C PHE A 65 2.62 0.39 -11.01
N PHE A 66 2.69 1.46 -10.23
CA PHE A 66 3.79 2.43 -10.25
C PHE A 66 4.71 2.22 -9.06
N SER A 67 6.00 2.16 -9.33
CA SER A 67 7.05 2.03 -8.32
C SER A 67 8.40 2.44 -8.90
N VAL A 68 9.41 2.50 -8.02
CA VAL A 68 10.82 2.68 -8.39
C VAL A 68 11.59 1.45 -7.94
N VAL A 69 12.31 0.83 -8.88
CA VAL A 69 13.13 -0.36 -8.62
C VAL A 69 14.51 -0.21 -9.24
N PRO A 70 15.56 -0.86 -8.69
CA PRO A 70 16.90 -0.75 -9.26
C PRO A 70 16.99 -1.39 -10.63
N ASN A 71 17.77 -0.80 -11.55
CA ASN A 71 18.04 -1.34 -12.89
C ASN A 71 19.04 -2.51 -12.84
N ASN A 72 18.78 -3.49 -12.01
CA ASN A 72 19.57 -4.71 -11.89
C ASN A 72 18.68 -5.95 -12.08
N SER A 73 19.27 -7.14 -11.96
CA SER A 73 18.54 -8.40 -12.16
C SER A 73 17.36 -8.59 -11.21
N LEU A 74 17.46 -8.10 -9.95
CA LEU A 74 16.37 -8.24 -8.98
C LEU A 74 15.20 -7.30 -9.30
N GLY A 75 15.46 -6.03 -9.60
CA GLY A 75 14.42 -5.09 -10.01
C GLY A 75 13.74 -5.50 -11.31
N LYS A 76 14.51 -5.91 -12.32
CA LYS A 76 13.97 -6.45 -13.58
C LYS A 76 13.12 -7.71 -13.37
N SER A 77 13.51 -8.58 -12.44
CA SER A 77 12.71 -9.77 -12.10
C SER A 77 11.40 -9.40 -11.42
N ALA A 78 11.37 -8.40 -10.56
CA ALA A 78 10.13 -7.89 -9.95
C ALA A 78 9.16 -7.37 -11.01
N VAL A 79 9.64 -6.56 -11.96
CA VAL A 79 8.84 -6.06 -13.10
C VAL A 79 8.33 -7.21 -13.96
N ARG A 80 9.20 -8.18 -14.26
CA ARG A 80 8.79 -9.35 -15.05
C ARG A 80 7.72 -10.17 -14.34
N TRP A 81 7.85 -10.35 -13.04
CA TRP A 81 6.88 -11.10 -12.25
C TRP A 81 5.50 -10.43 -12.26
N LEU A 82 5.43 -9.11 -12.08
CA LEU A 82 4.18 -8.37 -12.19
C LEU A 82 3.55 -8.52 -13.59
N ARG A 83 4.34 -8.32 -14.63
CA ARG A 83 3.88 -8.46 -16.03
C ARG A 83 3.39 -9.88 -16.36
N SER A 84 4.00 -10.92 -15.78
CA SER A 84 3.56 -12.30 -16.00
C SER A 84 2.25 -12.65 -15.30
N ASN A 85 1.73 -11.72 -14.48
CA ASN A 85 0.43 -11.78 -13.84
C ASN A 85 -0.50 -10.63 -14.30
N ASP A 86 -0.32 -10.19 -15.54
CA ASP A 86 -1.17 -9.22 -16.23
C ASP A 86 -1.25 -7.82 -15.59
N VAL A 87 -0.28 -7.47 -14.73
CA VAL A 87 -0.16 -6.11 -14.19
C VAL A 87 0.64 -5.23 -15.15
N HIS A 88 0.08 -4.09 -15.54
CA HIS A 88 0.79 -3.10 -16.35
C HIS A 88 1.85 -2.39 -15.52
N CYS A 89 3.08 -2.36 -16.07
CA CYS A 89 4.25 -1.78 -15.40
C CYS A 89 4.93 -0.69 -16.26
N THR A 90 4.23 -0.15 -17.24
CA THR A 90 4.80 0.88 -18.14
C THR A 90 5.35 2.09 -17.39
N PRO A 91 4.67 2.61 -16.33
CA PRO A 91 5.18 3.77 -15.61
C PRO A 91 6.26 3.45 -14.57
N MET A 92 6.65 2.18 -14.37
CA MET A 92 7.70 1.85 -13.38
C MET A 92 9.05 2.41 -13.80
N ILE A 93 9.73 3.02 -12.83
CA ILE A 93 11.07 3.61 -13.00
C ILE A 93 12.13 2.58 -12.62
N LEU A 94 13.10 2.36 -13.52
CA LEU A 94 14.29 1.57 -13.25
C LEU A 94 15.47 2.56 -13.07
N THR A 95 16.04 2.57 -11.88
CA THR A 95 17.06 3.56 -11.49
C THR A 95 18.47 3.04 -11.62
N GLU A 96 19.37 3.95 -11.99
CA GLU A 96 20.82 3.72 -11.96
C GLU A 96 21.41 4.09 -10.58
N PRO A 97 22.66 3.66 -10.26
CA PRO A 97 23.26 3.91 -8.95
C PRO A 97 23.49 5.40 -8.61
N ASP A 98 23.51 6.28 -9.59
CA ASP A 98 23.61 7.73 -9.40
C ASP A 98 22.27 8.37 -8.99
N GLU A 99 21.14 7.72 -9.29
CA GLU A 99 19.79 8.15 -8.90
C GLU A 99 19.39 7.59 -7.53
N THR A 100 19.81 6.37 -7.23
CA THR A 100 19.55 5.67 -5.96
C THR A 100 20.84 4.99 -5.47
N PRO A 101 21.61 5.62 -4.59
CA PRO A 101 22.96 5.19 -4.23
C PRO A 101 23.10 3.75 -3.76
N SER A 102 22.10 3.24 -3.04
CA SER A 102 22.09 1.85 -2.56
C SER A 102 21.74 0.86 -3.66
N ASN A 103 21.14 1.29 -4.76
CA ASN A 103 20.77 0.49 -5.95
C ASN A 103 20.19 -0.88 -5.58
N ARG A 104 19.23 -0.90 -4.63
CA ARG A 104 18.69 -2.14 -4.06
C ARG A 104 17.18 -2.24 -4.14
N LEU A 105 16.70 -3.46 -4.34
CA LEU A 105 15.32 -3.85 -4.13
C LEU A 105 15.12 -4.16 -2.63
N GLY A 106 14.06 -3.65 -2.02
CA GLY A 106 13.67 -4.04 -0.67
C GLY A 106 13.44 -5.55 -0.59
N THR A 107 13.79 -6.16 0.54
CA THR A 107 13.67 -7.61 0.76
C THR A 107 12.98 -7.87 2.09
N TYR A 108 12.21 -8.95 2.17
CA TYR A 108 11.76 -9.47 3.44
C TYR A 108 11.82 -11.00 3.48
N TYR A 109 12.03 -11.50 4.68
CA TYR A 109 12.09 -12.92 4.96
C TYR A 109 10.81 -13.34 5.67
N LEU A 110 10.14 -14.37 5.14
CA LEU A 110 8.94 -14.93 5.75
C LEU A 110 9.24 -16.32 6.31
N GLU A 111 9.34 -16.44 7.62
CA GLU A 111 9.34 -17.71 8.29
C GLU A 111 7.89 -18.18 8.47
N THR A 112 7.45 -19.13 7.68
CA THR A 112 6.08 -19.65 7.74
C THR A 112 5.83 -20.43 9.01
N GLY A 113 4.77 -20.13 9.72
CA GLY A 113 4.34 -20.83 10.91
C GLY A 113 3.85 -22.26 10.62
N TYR A 114 3.88 -23.11 11.66
CA TYR A 114 3.30 -24.45 11.58
C TYR A 114 2.75 -24.88 12.94
N GLY A 115 1.52 -25.40 12.97
CA GLY A 115 0.83 -25.75 14.22
C GLY A 115 0.65 -24.53 15.11
N ILE A 116 1.17 -24.60 16.33
CA ILE A 116 1.11 -23.50 17.31
C ILE A 116 2.18 -22.43 17.10
N ARG A 117 3.12 -22.64 16.18
CA ARG A 117 4.17 -21.67 15.87
C ARG A 117 3.63 -20.61 14.92
N ALA A 118 3.61 -19.36 15.35
CA ALA A 118 3.24 -18.23 14.52
C ALA A 118 4.28 -18.00 13.39
N SER A 119 3.81 -17.43 12.27
CA SER A 119 4.67 -16.91 11.22
C SER A 119 5.47 -15.72 11.74
N LYS A 120 6.66 -15.50 11.17
CA LYS A 120 7.52 -14.35 11.48
C LYS A 120 8.01 -13.70 10.21
N VAL A 121 7.93 -12.37 10.17
CA VAL A 121 8.46 -11.57 9.06
C VAL A 121 9.64 -10.74 9.56
N ILE A 122 10.72 -10.72 8.77
CA ILE A 122 11.89 -9.87 9.00
C ILE A 122 12.07 -9.01 7.76
N TYR A 123 11.98 -7.68 7.93
CA TYR A 123 12.16 -6.73 6.84
C TYR A 123 13.61 -6.27 6.74
N ASP A 124 14.12 -6.25 5.51
CA ASP A 124 15.36 -5.60 5.10
C ASP A 124 15.06 -4.70 3.90
N ARG A 125 14.46 -3.53 4.17
CA ARG A 125 13.93 -2.63 3.14
C ARG A 125 14.44 -1.19 3.22
N LYS A 126 15.29 -0.86 4.22
CA LYS A 126 15.89 0.48 4.30
C LYS A 126 16.75 0.75 3.07
N HIS A 127 16.74 1.98 2.60
CA HIS A 127 17.50 2.38 1.43
C HIS A 127 17.17 1.58 0.15
N SER A 128 15.92 1.14 0.01
CA SER A 128 15.45 0.61 -1.27
C SER A 128 15.29 1.73 -2.29
N ALA A 129 15.33 1.41 -3.58
CA ALA A 129 15.31 2.41 -4.66
C ALA A 129 14.18 3.43 -4.51
N ILE A 130 12.96 3.00 -4.16
CA ILE A 130 11.83 3.91 -3.95
C ILE A 130 12.05 4.90 -2.80
N THR A 131 12.82 4.52 -1.77
CA THR A 131 13.09 5.38 -0.61
C THR A 131 14.21 6.40 -0.83
N GLU A 132 14.99 6.24 -1.89
CA GLU A 132 16.10 7.13 -2.23
C GLU A 132 15.86 7.98 -3.47
N TYR A 133 14.84 7.64 -4.27
CA TYR A 133 14.57 8.31 -5.54
C TYR A 133 14.01 9.73 -5.34
N ASP A 134 14.45 10.67 -6.19
CA ASP A 134 13.93 12.03 -6.24
C ASP A 134 12.69 12.11 -7.14
N PHE A 135 11.52 12.15 -6.55
CA PHE A 135 10.24 12.23 -7.26
C PHE A 135 9.93 13.61 -7.83
N SER A 136 10.74 14.65 -7.57
CA SER A 136 10.50 16.00 -8.09
C SER A 136 10.51 16.08 -9.63
N GLN A 137 11.12 15.09 -10.28
CA GLN A 137 11.21 14.99 -11.73
C GLN A 137 10.07 14.19 -12.37
N VAL A 138 9.19 13.61 -11.56
CA VAL A 138 8.07 12.81 -12.08
C VAL A 138 6.90 13.70 -12.43
N ASP A 139 6.49 13.69 -13.69
CA ASP A 139 5.26 14.35 -14.13
C ASP A 139 4.04 13.54 -13.69
N LEU A 140 3.49 13.89 -12.52
CA LEU A 140 2.33 13.22 -11.95
C LEU A 140 1.05 13.49 -12.75
N ASP A 141 0.93 14.62 -13.44
CA ASP A 141 -0.20 14.90 -14.33
C ASP A 141 -0.21 13.91 -15.51
N ALA A 142 0.95 13.66 -16.11
CA ALA A 142 1.11 12.66 -17.17
C ALA A 142 0.98 11.23 -16.65
N LEU A 143 1.53 10.93 -15.47
CA LEU A 143 1.47 9.61 -14.84
C LEU A 143 0.03 9.17 -14.58
N LEU A 144 -0.83 10.08 -14.13
CA LEU A 144 -2.22 9.79 -13.77
C LEU A 144 -3.21 10.04 -14.93
N GLU A 145 -2.73 10.31 -16.14
CA GLU A 145 -3.59 10.54 -17.29
C GLU A 145 -4.27 9.26 -17.76
N GLY A 146 -5.58 9.32 -17.95
CA GLY A 146 -6.38 8.21 -18.49
C GLY A 146 -6.67 7.08 -17.49
N TYR A 147 -6.41 7.29 -16.19
CA TYR A 147 -6.88 6.41 -15.13
C TYR A 147 -8.18 6.93 -14.50
N ASP A 148 -8.98 6.00 -13.98
CA ASP A 148 -10.26 6.30 -13.33
C ASP A 148 -10.13 6.17 -11.80
N TRP A 149 -9.16 5.37 -11.33
CA TRP A 149 -9.00 5.03 -9.93
C TRP A 149 -7.54 4.99 -9.50
N LEU A 150 -7.24 5.69 -8.40
CA LEU A 150 -5.95 5.62 -7.71
C LEU A 150 -6.11 4.90 -6.37
N HIS A 151 -5.31 3.86 -6.12
CA HIS A 151 -5.22 3.22 -4.81
C HIS A 151 -3.86 3.44 -4.16
N LEU A 152 -3.87 3.87 -2.90
CA LEU A 152 -2.68 4.15 -2.09
C LEU A 152 -2.83 3.54 -0.68
N SER A 153 -1.73 3.42 0.04
CA SER A 153 -1.75 3.01 1.45
C SER A 153 -0.82 3.83 2.33
N GLY A 154 -1.04 3.74 3.65
CA GLY A 154 -0.19 4.35 4.66
C GLY A 154 1.18 3.69 4.82
N ILE A 155 1.47 2.58 4.13
CA ILE A 155 2.81 1.96 4.17
C ILE A 155 3.82 2.81 3.41
N THR A 156 3.52 3.18 2.18
CA THR A 156 4.47 3.89 1.30
C THR A 156 4.95 5.21 1.90
N PRO A 157 4.09 6.10 2.43
CA PRO A 157 4.56 7.36 3.04
C PRO A 157 5.35 7.15 4.34
N ALA A 158 5.20 5.99 4.99
CA ALA A 158 5.96 5.66 6.19
C ALA A 158 7.42 5.24 5.91
N LEU A 159 7.77 4.97 4.65
CA LEU A 159 9.10 4.47 4.27
C LEU A 159 10.17 5.55 4.29
N ALA A 160 9.86 6.76 3.78
CA ALA A 160 10.80 7.85 3.67
C ALA A 160 10.08 9.20 3.41
N PRO A 161 10.73 10.34 3.69
CA PRO A 161 10.14 11.66 3.45
C PRO A 161 9.75 11.92 1.98
N ASN A 162 10.56 11.49 1.01
CA ASN A 162 10.27 11.60 -0.42
C ASN A 162 9.01 10.81 -0.82
N CYS A 163 8.81 9.63 -0.24
CA CYS A 163 7.60 8.84 -0.44
C CYS A 163 6.36 9.55 0.15
N ARG A 164 6.53 10.22 1.30
CA ARG A 164 5.45 11.01 1.92
C ARG A 164 4.99 12.15 1.01
N SER A 165 5.94 12.90 0.45
CA SER A 165 5.65 13.98 -0.51
C SER A 165 4.98 13.43 -1.77
N LEU A 166 5.50 12.34 -2.34
CA LEU A 166 4.91 11.67 -3.50
C LEU A 166 3.41 11.36 -3.28
N ILE A 167 3.08 10.70 -2.17
CA ILE A 167 1.70 10.28 -1.89
C ILE A 167 0.77 11.49 -1.80
N LEU A 168 1.16 12.55 -1.10
CA LEU A 168 0.34 13.78 -1.01
C LEU A 168 0.16 14.46 -2.37
N ASP A 169 1.20 14.50 -3.19
CA ASP A 169 1.12 15.14 -4.50
C ASP A 169 0.30 14.29 -5.49
N MET A 170 0.41 12.95 -5.44
CA MET A 170 -0.48 12.06 -6.20
C MET A 170 -1.95 12.26 -5.82
N LEU A 171 -2.27 12.38 -4.54
CA LEU A 171 -3.63 12.64 -4.06
C LEU A 171 -4.20 13.95 -4.60
N LYS A 172 -3.40 15.03 -4.55
CA LYS A 172 -3.79 16.35 -5.09
C LYS A 172 -4.06 16.29 -6.60
N VAL A 173 -3.18 15.64 -7.35
CA VAL A 173 -3.33 15.48 -8.81
C VAL A 173 -4.53 14.60 -9.15
N ALA A 174 -4.72 13.47 -8.45
CA ALA A 174 -5.86 12.59 -8.65
C ALA A 174 -7.18 13.34 -8.43
N LYS A 175 -7.28 14.14 -7.35
CA LYS A 175 -8.46 14.96 -7.07
C LYS A 175 -8.72 16.00 -8.16
N LYS A 176 -7.69 16.69 -8.64
CA LYS A 176 -7.76 17.66 -9.76
C LYS A 176 -8.27 17.00 -11.04
N LYS A 177 -7.86 15.76 -11.30
CA LYS A 177 -8.27 14.99 -12.49
C LYS A 177 -9.62 14.27 -12.32
N GLY A 178 -10.19 14.26 -11.13
CA GLY A 178 -11.48 13.61 -10.85
C GLY A 178 -11.40 12.09 -10.72
N LEU A 179 -10.22 11.52 -10.45
CA LEU A 179 -10.10 10.11 -10.16
C LEU A 179 -10.83 9.77 -8.85
N THR A 180 -11.37 8.55 -8.78
CA THR A 180 -11.76 7.98 -7.52
C THR A 180 -10.51 7.54 -6.75
N VAL A 181 -10.41 7.93 -5.49
CA VAL A 181 -9.26 7.61 -4.66
C VAL A 181 -9.67 6.66 -3.54
N SER A 182 -9.01 5.50 -3.46
CA SER A 182 -9.07 4.61 -2.31
C SER A 182 -7.77 4.65 -1.52
N PHE A 183 -7.88 4.66 -0.19
CA PHE A 183 -6.74 4.72 0.71
C PHE A 183 -6.90 3.69 1.84
N ASP A 184 -5.87 2.86 2.04
CA ASP A 184 -5.78 1.93 3.17
C ASP A 184 -4.82 2.53 4.21
N GLY A 185 -5.33 2.84 5.41
CA GLY A 185 -4.50 3.34 6.50
C GLY A 185 -3.33 2.42 6.84
N ASN A 186 -3.53 1.12 6.78
CA ASN A 186 -2.53 0.04 6.79
C ASN A 186 -1.40 0.25 7.81
N PHE A 187 -1.76 0.66 9.02
CA PHE A 187 -0.81 1.02 10.06
C PHE A 187 0.20 -0.09 10.36
N ARG A 188 1.46 0.29 10.48
CA ARG A 188 2.55 -0.60 10.87
C ARG A 188 3.42 0.06 11.92
N SER A 189 3.31 -0.37 13.17
CA SER A 189 4.08 0.15 14.32
C SER A 189 5.61 0.03 14.17
N THR A 190 6.08 -0.80 13.24
CA THR A 190 7.50 -0.94 12.91
C THR A 190 8.03 0.15 11.96
N LEU A 191 7.16 0.96 11.36
CA LEU A 191 7.54 2.00 10.40
C LEU A 191 7.40 3.41 10.99
N TRP A 192 6.37 3.67 11.75
CA TRP A 192 6.09 4.98 12.35
C TRP A 192 5.25 4.85 13.62
N THR A 193 5.15 5.92 14.39
CA THR A 193 4.28 5.98 15.57
C THR A 193 2.81 6.12 15.18
N TRP A 194 1.91 5.89 16.12
CA TRP A 194 0.47 6.10 15.91
C TRP A 194 0.16 7.56 15.58
N GLU A 195 0.81 8.47 16.28
CA GLU A 195 0.64 9.90 16.09
C GLU A 195 1.07 10.33 14.69
N GLU A 196 2.26 9.90 14.24
CA GLU A 196 2.77 10.20 12.90
C GLU A 196 1.84 9.63 11.83
N ALA A 197 1.40 8.37 11.99
CA ALA A 197 0.49 7.71 11.07
C ALA A 197 -0.86 8.43 11.00
N ARG A 198 -1.46 8.72 12.16
CA ARG A 198 -2.73 9.43 12.26
C ARG A 198 -2.65 10.80 11.59
N ASP A 199 -1.64 11.59 11.92
CA ASP A 199 -1.52 12.96 11.45
C ASP A 199 -1.36 12.98 9.92
N PHE A 200 -0.48 12.15 9.37
CA PHE A 200 -0.31 12.04 7.92
C PHE A 200 -1.56 11.49 7.23
N CYS A 201 -2.13 10.41 7.72
CA CYS A 201 -3.32 9.83 7.11
C CYS A 201 -4.51 10.80 7.18
N THR A 202 -4.63 11.59 8.27
CA THR A 202 -5.65 12.64 8.40
C THR A 202 -5.47 13.73 7.33
N GLU A 203 -4.22 14.07 6.97
CA GLU A 203 -3.92 14.99 5.88
C GLU A 203 -4.37 14.46 4.50
N CYS A 204 -4.40 13.13 4.34
CA CYS A 204 -4.85 12.48 3.12
C CYS A 204 -6.39 12.49 2.94
N LEU A 205 -7.15 12.46 4.04
CA LEU A 205 -8.62 12.26 4.02
C LEU A 205 -9.42 13.22 3.13
N PRO A 206 -9.07 14.52 2.99
CA PRO A 206 -9.80 15.42 2.07
C PRO A 206 -9.77 15.00 0.59
N TYR A 207 -8.87 14.08 0.24
CA TYR A 207 -8.68 13.62 -1.13
C TYR A 207 -9.24 12.20 -1.37
N VAL A 208 -9.69 11.51 -0.31
CA VAL A 208 -10.08 10.10 -0.34
C VAL A 208 -11.58 9.94 -0.54
N ASP A 209 -11.99 9.07 -1.45
CA ASP A 209 -13.39 8.71 -1.69
C ASP A 209 -13.76 7.39 -0.98
N VAL A 210 -12.82 6.44 -0.89
CA VAL A 210 -13.01 5.12 -0.29
C VAL A 210 -11.91 4.88 0.75
N LEU A 211 -12.29 4.79 2.01
CA LEU A 211 -11.36 4.53 3.11
C LEU A 211 -11.41 3.06 3.51
N LEU A 212 -10.26 2.40 3.49
CA LEU A 212 -10.12 0.99 3.89
C LEU A 212 -9.53 0.92 5.30
N GLY A 213 -10.35 0.54 6.26
CA GLY A 213 -9.99 0.53 7.68
C GLY A 213 -9.98 1.90 8.33
N ILE A 214 -10.21 1.91 9.64
CA ILE A 214 -10.26 3.13 10.46
C ILE A 214 -8.97 3.36 11.25
N GLU A 215 -8.01 2.45 11.18
CA GLU A 215 -6.70 2.61 11.78
C GLU A 215 -5.78 3.48 10.88
N PRO A 216 -5.06 4.43 11.40
CA PRO A 216 -4.92 4.85 12.82
C PRO A 216 -5.95 5.89 13.29
N TYR A 217 -6.95 6.18 12.51
CA TYR A 217 -7.87 7.32 12.72
C TYR A 217 -8.78 7.16 13.94
N HIS A 218 -9.12 5.94 14.35
CA HIS A 218 -9.99 5.72 15.50
C HIS A 218 -9.41 6.26 16.81
N LEU A 219 -8.10 6.57 16.81
CA LEU A 219 -7.43 7.30 17.89
C LEU A 219 -7.51 8.81 17.71
N TRP A 220 -8.25 9.27 16.70
CA TRP A 220 -8.37 10.67 16.41
C TRP A 220 -9.13 11.37 17.53
N LYS A 221 -8.40 12.18 18.25
CA LYS A 221 -8.96 13.01 19.31
C LYS A 221 -9.59 14.23 18.65
N ASP A 222 -10.86 14.47 18.95
CA ASP A 222 -11.37 15.82 18.95
C ASP A 222 -10.44 16.68 19.84
N GLU A 223 -10.22 17.93 19.52
CA GLU A 223 -9.37 18.85 20.32
C GLU A 223 -9.77 18.88 21.81
N ASN A 224 -10.97 18.43 22.12
CA ASN A 224 -11.54 18.31 23.46
C ASN A 224 -11.63 16.86 23.99
N ASP A 225 -11.32 15.85 23.18
CA ASP A 225 -11.40 14.46 23.62
C ASP A 225 -10.04 13.98 24.13
N HIS A 226 -9.89 14.00 25.46
CA HIS A 226 -8.73 13.46 26.17
C HIS A 226 -8.83 11.93 26.40
N SER A 227 -9.85 11.26 25.87
CA SER A 227 -9.93 9.81 25.95
C SER A 227 -8.77 9.21 25.18
N LYS A 228 -7.80 8.64 25.90
CA LYS A 228 -6.88 7.66 25.33
C LYS A 228 -7.76 6.48 24.98
N GLY A 229 -7.84 6.12 23.70
CA GLY A 229 -8.45 4.86 23.32
C GLY A 229 -7.91 3.76 24.24
N ASP A 230 -8.74 2.81 24.61
CA ASP A 230 -8.32 1.71 25.47
C ASP A 230 -7.17 0.96 24.80
N TRP A 231 -6.02 0.98 25.46
CA TRP A 231 -4.83 0.28 25.03
C TRP A 231 -4.61 -0.93 25.92
N LYS A 232 -4.38 -2.07 25.33
CA LYS A 232 -3.93 -3.25 26.05
C LYS A 232 -2.57 -3.69 25.50
N ASP A 233 -1.58 -3.75 26.37
CA ASP A 233 -0.21 -4.18 26.02
C ASP A 233 0.43 -3.36 24.87
N GLY A 234 0.11 -2.06 24.76
CA GLY A 234 0.63 -1.17 23.71
C GLY A 234 -0.06 -1.34 22.35
N VAL A 235 -1.14 -2.10 22.28
CA VAL A 235 -1.98 -2.27 21.09
C VAL A 235 -3.35 -1.63 21.36
N PRO A 236 -3.86 -0.76 20.47
CA PRO A 236 -5.21 -0.22 20.63
C PRO A 236 -6.23 -1.36 20.56
N LEU A 237 -7.20 -1.33 21.48
CA LEU A 237 -8.30 -2.26 21.42
C LEU A 237 -9.16 -1.94 20.19
N GLN A 238 -9.60 -2.98 19.51
CA GLN A 238 -10.57 -2.83 18.42
C GLN A 238 -11.87 -2.26 18.99
N PRO A 239 -12.43 -1.20 18.44
CA PRO A 239 -13.69 -0.64 18.89
C PRO A 239 -14.82 -1.65 18.70
N SER A 240 -15.84 -1.61 19.57
CA SER A 240 -17.08 -2.38 19.37
C SER A 240 -17.80 -1.92 18.08
N TYR A 241 -18.76 -2.71 17.59
CA TYR A 241 -19.52 -2.31 16.40
C TYR A 241 -20.24 -0.97 16.60
N GLU A 242 -20.81 -0.73 17.79
CA GLU A 242 -21.46 0.55 18.11
C GLU A 242 -20.44 1.72 18.10
N GLN A 243 -19.26 1.52 18.66
CA GLN A 243 -18.18 2.52 18.61
C GLN A 243 -17.68 2.74 17.19
N GLN A 244 -17.65 1.70 16.35
CA GLN A 244 -17.30 1.84 14.94
C GLN A 244 -18.32 2.70 14.20
N ASP A 245 -19.60 2.50 14.41
CA ASP A 245 -20.66 3.31 13.80
C ASP A 245 -20.55 4.78 14.21
N GLU A 246 -20.28 5.09 15.48
CA GLU A 246 -20.02 6.45 15.95
C GLU A 246 -18.80 7.07 15.27
N ILE A 247 -17.73 6.29 15.10
CA ILE A 247 -16.51 6.74 14.40
C ILE A 247 -16.85 7.03 12.93
N PHE A 248 -17.56 6.15 12.23
CA PHE A 248 -17.95 6.33 10.83
C PHE A 248 -18.81 7.57 10.63
N GLN A 249 -19.77 7.82 11.52
CA GLN A 249 -20.58 9.05 11.46
C GLN A 249 -19.73 10.31 11.58
N ARG A 250 -18.80 10.35 12.52
CA ARG A 250 -17.86 11.47 12.67
C ARG A 250 -17.01 11.69 11.42
N PHE A 251 -16.56 10.60 10.78
CA PHE A 251 -15.80 10.68 9.50
C PHE A 251 -16.63 11.27 8.38
N ILE A 252 -17.85 10.78 8.19
CA ILE A 252 -18.76 11.25 7.13
C ILE A 252 -19.11 12.72 7.34
N GLU A 253 -19.37 13.14 8.57
CA GLU A 253 -19.67 14.54 8.91
C GLU A 253 -18.48 15.46 8.61
N ARG A 254 -17.26 15.03 8.96
CA ARG A 254 -16.06 15.86 8.80
C ARG A 254 -15.49 15.82 7.37
N TYR A 255 -15.63 14.69 6.68
CA TYR A 255 -15.10 14.48 5.34
C TYR A 255 -16.23 14.09 4.36
N PRO A 256 -17.03 15.05 3.91
CA PRO A 256 -18.18 14.77 3.04
C PRO A 256 -17.79 14.24 1.65
N ASN A 257 -16.50 14.23 1.33
CA ASN A 257 -15.97 13.57 0.13
C ASN A 257 -15.91 12.05 0.24
N LEU A 258 -15.92 11.48 1.45
CA LEU A 258 -15.93 10.03 1.65
C LEU A 258 -17.26 9.43 1.18
N LYS A 259 -17.19 8.44 0.32
CA LYS A 259 -18.33 7.70 -0.24
C LYS A 259 -18.49 6.32 0.38
N CYS A 260 -17.38 5.77 0.90
CA CYS A 260 -17.34 4.43 1.50
C CYS A 260 -16.23 4.38 2.56
N ILE A 261 -16.54 3.70 3.68
CA ILE A 261 -15.58 3.37 4.74
C ILE A 261 -15.70 1.88 5.04
#